data_a46ac6a0976598f98abca122fab43c60
#
_entry.id   a46ac6a0976598f98abca122fab43c60
#
_cell.length_a   1.000
_cell.length_b   1.000
_cell.length_c   1.000
_cell.angle_alpha   90.00
_cell.angle_beta   90.00
_cell.angle_gamma   90.00
#
_symmetry.space_group_name_H-M   'P 1'
#
loop_
_entity.id
_entity.type
_entity.pdbx_description
1 polymer ?
#
loop_
_entity_poly.entity_id
_entity_poly.type
_entity_poly.pdbx_seq_one_letter_code
_entity_poly.pdbx_strand_id
1 'polypeptide(L)'
;RDRSVSRGLGDVYKRQVLAEATAALHFFLYTFFYIDRGKYQLFRLRSGGFGLIREILNVSVWSMILYFLTIGTWFLFFVAVEHLGELPLAISNIIRSTSTLLFMPVNAFGATACTLVSNAMGARRADDVIPIVRRIVKMCYAIVLPLIALLCLAPHWILLIYTNDSSLIAECTHSVYVMSSFYLIALPGNIPVSYTHLRAHETLSD
;
A
#
# COMPACT_ATOMS: atom_id res chain seq x y z
N ARG A 1 -18.12 8.92 -31.67
CA ARG A 1 -16.75 8.74 -31.12
C ARG A 1 -16.75 8.31 -29.64
N ASP A 2 -17.86 8.49 -28.90
CA ASP A 2 -17.93 8.23 -27.45
C ASP A 2 -18.28 6.79 -27.03
N ARG A 3 -18.77 5.95 -27.96
CA ARG A 3 -19.15 4.56 -27.64
C ARG A 3 -17.97 3.61 -27.38
N SER A 4 -16.77 3.91 -27.87
CA SER A 4 -15.59 3.07 -27.66
C SER A 4 -14.97 3.26 -26.27
N VAL A 5 -15.01 4.47 -25.75
CA VAL A 5 -14.48 4.82 -24.41
C VAL A 5 -15.35 4.21 -23.31
N SER A 6 -16.67 4.29 -23.44
CA SER A 6 -17.59 3.71 -22.45
C SER A 6 -17.53 2.18 -22.40
N ARG A 7 -17.27 1.50 -23.53
CA ARG A 7 -17.05 0.05 -23.56
C ARG A 7 -15.73 -0.34 -22.86
N GLY A 8 -14.67 0.44 -23.04
CA GLY A 8 -13.37 0.20 -22.39
C GLY A 8 -13.43 0.30 -20.86
N LEU A 9 -14.12 1.32 -20.34
CA LEU A 9 -14.32 1.47 -18.89
C LEU A 9 -15.15 0.32 -18.31
N GLY A 10 -16.26 -0.06 -18.95
CA GLY A 10 -17.08 -1.20 -18.53
C GLY A 10 -16.30 -2.52 -18.49
N ASP A 11 -15.39 -2.75 -19.43
CA ASP A 11 -14.56 -3.95 -19.46
C ASP A 11 -13.48 -3.97 -18.38
N VAL A 12 -12.92 -2.82 -17.99
CA VAL A 12 -11.98 -2.71 -16.86
C VAL A 12 -12.66 -3.07 -15.54
N TYR A 13 -13.85 -2.52 -15.28
CA TYR A 13 -14.62 -2.86 -14.06
C TYR A 13 -15.02 -4.33 -14.04
N LYS A 14 -15.45 -4.92 -15.15
CA LYS A 14 -15.76 -6.35 -15.22
C LYS A 14 -14.55 -7.22 -14.90
N ARG A 15 -13.37 -6.87 -15.43
CA ARG A 15 -12.12 -7.59 -15.13
C ARG A 15 -11.73 -7.48 -13.66
N GLN A 16 -11.89 -6.30 -13.06
CA GLN A 16 -11.62 -6.11 -11.64
C GLN A 16 -12.58 -6.94 -10.78
N VAL A 17 -13.88 -6.89 -11.04
CA VAL A 17 -14.88 -7.71 -10.33
C VAL A 17 -14.57 -9.19 -10.47
N LEU A 18 -14.19 -9.64 -11.65
CA LEU A 18 -13.84 -11.04 -11.91
C LEU A 18 -12.57 -11.45 -11.13
N ALA A 19 -11.56 -10.59 -11.09
CA ALA A 19 -10.33 -10.84 -10.33
C ALA A 19 -10.60 -10.93 -8.83
N GLU A 20 -11.37 -10.00 -8.27
CA GLU A 20 -11.77 -10.00 -6.85
C GLU A 20 -12.64 -11.22 -6.51
N ALA A 21 -13.60 -11.57 -7.36
CA ALA A 21 -14.43 -12.75 -7.19
C ALA A 21 -13.59 -14.04 -7.21
N THR A 22 -12.60 -14.12 -8.12
CA THR A 22 -11.68 -15.26 -8.21
C THR A 22 -10.81 -15.36 -6.97
N ALA A 23 -10.28 -14.23 -6.47
CA ALA A 23 -9.50 -14.20 -5.23
C ALA A 23 -10.35 -14.63 -4.03
N ALA A 24 -11.56 -14.08 -3.89
CA ALA A 24 -12.48 -14.44 -2.82
C ALA A 24 -12.85 -15.93 -2.85
N LEU A 25 -13.14 -16.47 -4.05
CA LEU A 25 -13.43 -17.89 -4.24
C LEU A 25 -12.22 -18.75 -3.84
N HIS A 26 -11.02 -18.35 -4.23
CA HIS A 26 -9.79 -19.08 -3.88
C HIS A 26 -9.56 -19.11 -2.36
N PHE A 27 -9.71 -17.97 -1.67
CA PHE A 27 -9.63 -17.91 -0.22
C PHE A 27 -10.71 -18.77 0.46
N PHE A 28 -11.94 -18.73 -0.05
CA PHE A 28 -13.04 -19.55 0.46
C PHE A 28 -12.73 -21.03 0.33
N LEU A 29 -12.32 -21.49 -0.86
CA LEU A 29 -11.95 -22.90 -1.10
C LEU A 29 -10.76 -23.32 -0.24
N TYR A 30 -9.72 -22.50 -0.14
CA TYR A 30 -8.58 -22.76 0.73
C TYR A 30 -8.99 -22.90 2.19
N THR A 31 -9.79 -21.97 2.69
CA THR A 31 -10.31 -22.01 4.07
C THR A 31 -11.18 -23.25 4.31
N PHE A 32 -11.97 -23.63 3.31
CA PHE A 32 -12.88 -24.77 3.45
C PHE A 32 -12.18 -26.13 3.40
N PHE A 33 -11.14 -26.27 2.56
CA PHE A 33 -10.50 -27.56 2.34
C PHE A 33 -9.19 -27.77 3.12
N TYR A 34 -8.44 -26.68 3.39
CA TYR A 34 -7.10 -26.81 3.98
C TYR A 34 -7.02 -26.33 5.44
N ILE A 35 -7.96 -25.50 5.91
CA ILE A 35 -7.93 -25.02 7.29
C ILE A 35 -8.74 -25.95 8.19
N ASP A 36 -8.14 -26.32 9.32
CA ASP A 36 -8.82 -27.11 10.36
C ASP A 36 -9.91 -26.28 11.04
N ARG A 37 -11.15 -26.49 10.58
CA ARG A 37 -12.34 -25.77 11.05
C ARG A 37 -12.66 -26.05 12.51
N GLY A 38 -12.27 -27.21 13.02
CA GLY A 38 -12.46 -27.58 14.43
C GLY A 38 -11.55 -26.79 15.35
N LYS A 39 -10.28 -26.65 14.97
CA LYS A 39 -9.26 -25.92 15.73
C LYS A 39 -9.57 -24.43 15.84
N TYR A 40 -10.04 -23.81 14.75
CA TYR A 40 -10.33 -22.37 14.71
C TYR A 40 -11.80 -22.07 14.98
N GLN A 41 -12.64 -23.08 15.23
CA GLN A 41 -14.08 -22.93 15.47
C GLN A 41 -14.79 -22.05 14.40
N LEU A 42 -14.35 -22.15 13.15
CA LEU A 42 -14.95 -21.43 12.04
C LEU A 42 -16.43 -21.84 11.94
N PHE A 43 -17.30 -20.85 11.72
CA PHE A 43 -18.76 -20.99 11.66
C PHE A 43 -19.47 -21.25 13.00
N ARG A 44 -18.78 -21.24 14.15
CA ARG A 44 -19.44 -21.19 15.45
C ARG A 44 -19.74 -19.73 15.83
N LEU A 45 -20.95 -19.30 15.59
CA LEU A 45 -21.46 -18.02 16.10
C LEU A 45 -21.62 -18.13 17.62
N ARG A 46 -20.67 -17.57 18.35
CA ARG A 46 -20.77 -17.48 19.81
C ARG A 46 -21.67 -16.31 20.18
N SER A 47 -22.77 -16.57 20.87
CA SER A 47 -23.63 -15.53 21.41
C SER A 47 -22.82 -14.69 22.41
N GLY A 48 -22.71 -13.38 22.19
CA GLY A 48 -21.94 -12.47 23.04
C GLY A 48 -20.89 -11.60 22.30
N GLY A 49 -20.77 -11.73 20.98
CA GLY A 49 -19.80 -10.97 20.19
C GLY A 49 -20.05 -9.46 20.03
N PHE A 50 -21.17 -8.94 20.51
CA PHE A 50 -21.48 -7.50 20.39
C PHE A 50 -20.49 -6.58 21.09
N GLY A 51 -19.94 -7.00 22.24
CA GLY A 51 -18.89 -6.26 22.94
C GLY A 51 -17.62 -6.15 22.11
N LEU A 52 -17.17 -7.27 21.53
CA LEU A 52 -16.00 -7.32 20.66
C LEU A 52 -16.19 -6.52 19.37
N ILE A 53 -17.39 -6.60 18.77
CA ILE A 53 -17.71 -5.80 17.57
C ILE A 53 -17.65 -4.30 17.89
N ARG A 54 -18.19 -3.88 19.02
CA ARG A 54 -18.14 -2.47 19.46
C ARG A 54 -16.70 -2.00 19.66
N GLU A 55 -15.86 -2.82 20.25
CA GLU A 55 -14.44 -2.51 20.48
C GLU A 55 -13.69 -2.39 19.14
N ILE A 56 -13.87 -3.37 18.24
CA ILE A 56 -13.31 -3.31 16.89
C ILE A 56 -13.79 -2.07 16.14
N LEU A 57 -15.08 -1.75 16.18
CA LEU A 57 -15.63 -0.58 15.52
C LEU A 57 -15.05 0.72 16.09
N ASN A 58 -14.88 0.81 17.39
CA ASN A 58 -14.31 2.00 18.03
C ASN A 58 -12.88 2.29 17.56
N VAL A 59 -12.06 1.26 17.42
CA VAL A 59 -10.69 1.39 16.85
C VAL A 59 -10.75 1.66 15.34
N SER A 60 -11.63 0.98 14.62
CA SER A 60 -11.74 1.10 13.16
C SER A 60 -12.23 2.46 12.70
N VAL A 61 -13.12 3.13 13.47
CA VAL A 61 -13.62 4.47 13.13
C VAL A 61 -12.48 5.48 12.98
N TRP A 62 -11.51 5.47 13.87
CA TRP A 62 -10.35 6.36 13.78
C TRP A 62 -9.49 6.09 12.54
N SER A 63 -9.28 4.83 12.22
CA SER A 63 -8.59 4.43 10.99
C SER A 63 -9.37 4.86 9.73
N MET A 64 -10.69 4.71 9.73
CA MET A 64 -11.55 5.16 8.62
C MET A 64 -11.49 6.67 8.43
N ILE A 65 -11.51 7.46 9.52
CA ILE A 65 -11.37 8.93 9.46
C ILE A 65 -10.00 9.28 8.87
N LEU A 66 -8.92 8.63 9.32
CA LEU A 66 -7.58 8.86 8.81
C LEU A 66 -7.49 8.57 7.30
N TYR A 67 -8.01 7.44 6.85
CA TYR A 67 -8.04 7.08 5.43
C TYR A 67 -8.89 8.05 4.61
N PHE A 68 -10.03 8.46 5.12
CA PHE A 68 -10.89 9.45 4.46
C PHE A 68 -10.17 10.79 4.28
N LEU A 69 -9.50 11.28 5.34
CA LEU A 69 -8.70 12.50 5.27
C LEU A 69 -7.54 12.37 4.28
N THR A 70 -6.85 11.23 4.29
CA THR A 70 -5.73 10.96 3.37
C THR A 70 -6.20 10.97 1.92
N ILE A 71 -7.27 10.25 1.59
CA ILE A 71 -7.84 10.23 0.23
C ILE A 71 -8.37 11.61 -0.16
N GLY A 72 -9.05 12.30 0.76
CA GLY A 72 -9.53 13.65 0.56
C GLY A 72 -8.42 14.65 0.27
N THR A 73 -7.29 14.56 0.99
CA THR A 73 -6.10 15.39 0.74
C THR A 73 -5.52 15.14 -0.65
N TRP A 74 -5.41 13.88 -1.06
CA TRP A 74 -4.97 13.54 -2.42
C TRP A 74 -5.92 14.06 -3.48
N PHE A 75 -7.22 13.95 -3.26
CA PHE A 75 -8.22 14.51 -4.18
C PHE A 75 -8.09 16.02 -4.31
N LEU A 76 -8.03 16.75 -3.19
CA LEU A 76 -7.84 18.21 -3.19
C LEU A 76 -6.53 18.63 -3.85
N PHE A 77 -5.46 17.87 -3.64
CA PHE A 77 -4.19 18.10 -4.33
C PHE A 77 -4.35 18.02 -5.85
N PHE A 78 -5.00 16.98 -6.38
CA PHE A 78 -5.21 16.87 -7.83
C PHE A 78 -6.14 17.93 -8.39
N VAL A 79 -7.18 18.33 -7.65
CA VAL A 79 -8.04 19.46 -8.02
C VAL A 79 -7.22 20.77 -8.10
N ALA A 80 -6.34 21.02 -7.14
CA ALA A 80 -5.46 22.20 -7.17
C ALA A 80 -4.48 22.14 -8.35
N VAL A 81 -3.89 20.99 -8.65
CA VAL A 81 -2.97 20.82 -9.79
C VAL A 81 -3.69 20.99 -11.13
N GLU A 82 -4.95 20.54 -11.25
CA GLU A 82 -5.78 20.74 -12.44
C GLU A 82 -5.98 22.22 -12.76
N HIS A 83 -6.13 23.08 -11.75
CA HIS A 83 -6.23 24.53 -11.92
C HIS A 83 -4.93 25.19 -12.39
N LEU A 84 -3.78 24.52 -12.25
CA LEU A 84 -2.48 25.01 -12.76
C LEU A 84 -2.28 24.74 -14.25
N GLY A 85 -3.12 23.90 -14.86
CA GLY A 85 -3.12 23.58 -16.28
C GLY A 85 -2.81 22.12 -16.61
N GLU A 86 -2.84 21.80 -17.90
CA GLU A 86 -2.70 20.42 -18.40
C GLU A 86 -1.30 19.83 -18.17
N LEU A 87 -0.25 20.65 -18.34
CA LEU A 87 1.13 20.18 -18.21
C LEU A 87 1.48 19.75 -16.76
N PRO A 88 1.22 20.56 -15.71
CA PRO A 88 1.41 20.14 -14.32
C PRO A 88 0.60 18.89 -13.94
N LEU A 89 -0.62 18.78 -14.45
CA LEU A 89 -1.47 17.64 -14.22
C LEU A 89 -0.90 16.34 -14.85
N ALA A 90 -0.40 16.44 -16.08
CA ALA A 90 0.24 15.32 -16.77
C ALA A 90 1.50 14.85 -16.03
N ILE A 91 2.39 15.80 -15.65
CA ILE A 91 3.60 15.50 -14.85
C ILE A 91 3.21 14.81 -13.54
N SER A 92 2.26 15.36 -12.79
CA SER A 92 1.83 14.81 -11.51
C SER A 92 1.28 13.38 -11.63
N ASN A 93 0.53 13.08 -12.69
CA ASN A 93 0.00 11.75 -12.95
C ASN A 93 1.11 10.74 -13.31
N ILE A 94 2.09 11.14 -14.13
CA ILE A 94 3.23 10.29 -14.50
C ILE A 94 4.07 10.01 -13.26
N ILE A 95 4.40 11.02 -12.46
CA ILE A 95 5.19 10.86 -11.24
C ILE A 95 4.46 9.99 -10.22
N ARG A 96 3.16 10.18 -10.03
CA ARG A 96 2.34 9.31 -9.17
C ARG A 96 2.37 7.86 -9.62
N SER A 97 2.23 7.60 -10.92
CA SER A 97 2.27 6.25 -11.47
C SER A 97 3.66 5.61 -11.31
N THR A 98 4.72 6.38 -11.56
CA THR A 98 6.10 5.94 -11.36
C THR A 98 6.41 5.68 -9.89
N SER A 99 5.93 6.54 -8.97
CA SER A 99 6.11 6.36 -7.53
C SER A 99 5.45 5.09 -7.00
N THR A 100 4.38 4.63 -7.63
CA THR A 100 3.70 3.39 -7.26
C THR A 100 4.62 2.17 -7.38
N LEU A 101 5.57 2.17 -8.34
CA LEU A 101 6.57 1.11 -8.48
C LEU A 101 7.46 0.98 -7.25
N LEU A 102 7.80 2.10 -6.61
CA LEU A 102 8.59 2.11 -5.37
C LEU A 102 7.71 1.87 -4.14
N PHE A 103 6.50 2.40 -4.14
CA PHE A 103 5.57 2.30 -3.02
C PHE A 103 5.08 0.86 -2.78
N MET A 104 4.81 0.10 -3.84
CA MET A 104 4.32 -1.28 -3.71
C MET A 104 5.22 -2.18 -2.87
N PRO A 105 6.52 -2.35 -3.17
CA PRO A 105 7.40 -3.17 -2.35
C PRO A 105 7.54 -2.63 -0.92
N VAL A 106 7.65 -1.31 -0.73
CA VAL A 106 7.74 -0.70 0.60
C VAL A 106 6.52 -1.05 1.45
N ASN A 107 5.32 -0.93 0.86
CA ASN A 107 4.07 -1.24 1.55
C ASN A 107 3.94 -2.73 1.87
N ALA A 108 4.35 -3.61 0.96
CA ALA A 108 4.37 -5.06 1.18
C ALA A 108 5.29 -5.47 2.34
N PHE A 109 6.49 -4.88 2.40
CA PHE A 109 7.42 -5.11 3.52
C PHE A 109 6.91 -4.52 4.84
N GLY A 110 6.25 -3.37 4.80
CA GLY A 110 5.58 -2.77 5.96
C GLY A 110 4.50 -3.69 6.54
N ALA A 111 3.62 -4.21 5.70
CA ALA A 111 2.57 -5.15 6.09
C ALA A 111 3.15 -6.46 6.65
N THR A 112 4.23 -6.97 6.02
CA THR A 112 4.94 -8.16 6.51
C THR A 112 5.57 -7.92 7.88
N ALA A 113 6.19 -6.75 8.10
CA ALA A 113 6.77 -6.36 9.38
C ALA A 113 5.69 -6.34 10.46
N CYS A 114 4.56 -5.70 10.18
CA CYS A 114 3.42 -5.63 11.09
C CYS A 114 2.95 -7.03 11.52
N THR A 115 2.76 -7.95 10.56
CA THR A 115 2.32 -9.33 10.82
C THR A 115 3.33 -10.12 11.66
N LEU A 116 4.63 -10.08 11.30
CA LEU A 116 5.66 -10.84 11.99
C LEU A 116 5.93 -10.30 13.40
N VAL A 117 5.90 -8.97 13.56
CA VAL A 117 6.05 -8.34 14.88
C VAL A 117 4.85 -8.68 15.77
N SER A 118 3.61 -8.58 15.28
CA SER A 118 2.42 -8.96 16.04
C SER A 118 2.47 -10.42 16.50
N ASN A 119 2.92 -11.34 15.62
CA ASN A 119 3.09 -12.75 15.97
C ASN A 119 4.18 -12.97 17.05
N ALA A 120 5.31 -12.26 16.96
CA ALA A 120 6.38 -12.33 17.95
C ALA A 120 5.91 -11.81 19.32
N MET A 121 5.19 -10.69 19.35
CA MET A 121 4.61 -10.10 20.55
C MET A 121 3.58 -11.04 21.17
N GLY A 122 2.63 -11.55 20.39
CA GLY A 122 1.63 -12.53 20.87
C GLY A 122 2.24 -13.83 21.41
N ALA A 123 3.42 -14.21 20.90
CA ALA A 123 4.20 -15.34 21.42
C ALA A 123 5.09 -14.97 22.63
N ARG A 124 5.01 -13.75 23.15
CA ARG A 124 5.86 -13.21 24.24
C ARG A 124 7.38 -13.24 23.94
N ARG A 125 7.75 -13.11 22.67
CA ARG A 125 9.15 -13.07 22.18
C ARG A 125 9.55 -11.66 21.78
N ALA A 126 9.47 -10.71 22.71
CA ALA A 126 9.78 -9.30 22.44
C ALA A 126 11.22 -9.07 21.95
N ASP A 127 12.17 -9.90 22.38
CA ASP A 127 13.58 -9.83 21.99
C ASP A 127 13.81 -10.09 20.49
N ASP A 128 12.91 -10.84 19.85
CA ASP A 128 12.98 -11.15 18.41
C ASP A 128 12.51 -9.99 17.52
N VAL A 129 11.80 -9.00 18.07
CA VAL A 129 11.17 -7.91 17.28
C VAL A 129 12.23 -7.09 16.52
N ILE A 130 13.29 -6.64 17.20
CA ILE A 130 14.34 -5.83 16.57
C ILE A 130 15.09 -6.60 15.48
N PRO A 131 15.54 -7.86 15.70
CA PRO A 131 16.11 -8.69 14.64
C PRO A 131 15.18 -8.87 13.42
N ILE A 132 13.89 -9.13 13.64
CA ILE A 132 12.89 -9.28 12.57
C ILE A 132 12.80 -8.01 11.74
N VAL A 133 12.56 -6.86 12.39
CA VAL A 133 12.44 -5.56 11.71
C VAL A 133 13.72 -5.23 10.92
N ARG A 134 14.89 -5.41 11.53
CA ARG A 134 16.18 -5.16 10.86
C ARG A 134 16.34 -6.03 9.60
N ARG A 135 15.92 -7.30 9.66
CA ARG A 135 15.97 -8.20 8.50
C ARG A 135 15.04 -7.75 7.38
N ILE A 136 13.81 -7.38 7.73
CA ILE A 136 12.81 -6.88 6.77
C ILE A 136 13.28 -5.59 6.11
N VAL A 137 13.81 -4.64 6.88
CA VAL A 137 14.38 -3.39 6.35
C VAL A 137 15.51 -3.67 5.37
N LYS A 138 16.45 -4.58 5.71
CA LYS A 138 17.52 -4.96 4.79
C LYS A 138 17.00 -5.58 3.49
N MET A 139 16.00 -6.46 3.56
CA MET A 139 15.38 -7.06 2.37
C MET A 139 14.65 -6.03 1.52
N CYS A 140 13.94 -5.09 2.16
CA CYS A 140 13.28 -3.98 1.47
C CYS A 140 14.31 -3.13 0.70
N TYR A 141 15.40 -2.73 1.35
CA TYR A 141 16.49 -1.99 0.69
C TYR A 141 17.11 -2.77 -0.46
N ALA A 142 17.31 -4.07 -0.30
CA ALA A 142 17.88 -4.91 -1.36
C ALA A 142 17.03 -4.93 -2.65
N ILE A 143 15.72 -4.68 -2.53
CA ILE A 143 14.81 -4.61 -3.68
C ILE A 143 14.61 -3.17 -4.16
N VAL A 144 14.43 -2.23 -3.23
CA VAL A 144 14.06 -0.86 -3.59
C VAL A 144 15.27 -0.05 -4.10
N LEU A 145 16.49 -0.28 -3.57
CA LEU A 145 17.70 0.42 -4.06
C LEU A 145 17.98 0.15 -5.54
N PRO A 146 17.96 -1.09 -6.05
CA PRO A 146 18.11 -1.34 -7.49
C PRO A 146 17.02 -0.66 -8.33
N LEU A 147 15.76 -0.60 -7.84
CA LEU A 147 14.68 0.09 -8.53
C LEU A 147 14.91 1.61 -8.58
N ILE A 148 15.36 2.21 -7.48
CA ILE A 148 15.73 3.62 -7.44
C ILE A 148 16.92 3.88 -8.36
N ALA A 149 17.95 3.01 -8.32
CA ALA A 149 19.11 3.12 -9.22
C ALA A 149 18.68 3.07 -10.69
N LEU A 150 17.79 2.16 -11.05
CA LEU A 150 17.23 2.06 -12.40
C LEU A 150 16.47 3.33 -12.80
N LEU A 151 15.63 3.87 -11.90
CA LEU A 151 14.90 5.13 -12.10
C LEU A 151 15.85 6.32 -12.29
N CYS A 152 16.96 6.36 -11.56
CA CYS A 152 17.93 7.45 -11.66
C CYS A 152 18.90 7.33 -12.84
N LEU A 153 19.28 6.11 -13.22
CA LEU A 153 20.23 5.88 -14.32
C LEU A 153 19.57 5.90 -15.70
N ALA A 154 18.30 5.51 -15.77
CA ALA A 154 17.57 5.39 -17.03
C ALA A 154 16.16 5.99 -16.96
N PRO A 155 15.97 7.24 -16.46
CA PRO A 155 14.65 7.85 -16.32
C PRO A 155 13.94 7.96 -17.66
N HIS A 156 14.66 8.30 -18.71
CA HIS A 156 14.12 8.45 -20.06
C HIS A 156 13.41 7.18 -20.56
N TRP A 157 14.04 6.02 -20.40
CA TRP A 157 13.45 4.75 -20.86
C TRP A 157 12.19 4.35 -20.07
N ILE A 158 12.15 4.67 -18.80
CA ILE A 158 10.99 4.39 -17.94
C ILE A 158 9.86 5.35 -18.26
N LEU A 159 10.16 6.63 -18.47
CA LEU A 159 9.16 7.65 -18.80
C LEU A 159 8.58 7.44 -20.21
N LEU A 160 9.33 6.86 -21.15
CA LEU A 160 8.81 6.44 -22.47
C LEU A 160 7.65 5.45 -22.39
N ILE A 161 7.50 4.71 -21.30
CA ILE A 161 6.34 3.82 -21.08
C ILE A 161 5.05 4.63 -20.91
N TYR A 162 5.16 5.86 -20.42
CA TYR A 162 4.02 6.73 -20.12
C TYR A 162 3.72 7.76 -21.22
N THR A 163 4.77 8.27 -21.89
CA THR A 163 4.61 9.34 -22.87
C THR A 163 5.73 9.30 -23.92
N ASN A 164 5.39 9.71 -25.16
CA ASN A 164 6.37 9.89 -26.24
C ASN A 164 6.77 11.37 -26.43
N ASP A 165 6.24 12.28 -25.62
CA ASP A 165 6.55 13.70 -25.69
C ASP A 165 7.87 13.99 -24.98
N SER A 166 8.88 14.38 -25.78
CA SER A 166 10.23 14.65 -25.28
C SER A 166 10.29 15.82 -24.29
N SER A 167 9.43 16.83 -24.45
CA SER A 167 9.37 17.97 -23.55
C SER A 167 8.82 17.55 -22.19
N LEU A 168 7.78 16.75 -22.16
CA LEU A 168 7.18 16.21 -20.94
C LEU A 168 8.13 15.25 -20.23
N ILE A 169 8.90 14.43 -20.96
CA ILE A 169 9.92 13.55 -20.39
C ILE A 169 11.02 14.35 -19.67
N ALA A 170 11.48 15.45 -20.28
CA ALA A 170 12.50 16.31 -19.67
C ALA A 170 12.04 16.90 -18.33
N GLU A 171 10.82 17.44 -18.27
CA GLU A 171 10.21 17.98 -17.06
C GLU A 171 9.97 16.90 -15.98
N CYS A 172 9.48 15.73 -16.38
CA CYS A 172 9.29 14.60 -15.47
C CYS A 172 10.61 14.09 -14.90
N THR A 173 11.71 14.12 -15.66
CA THR A 173 13.00 13.60 -15.23
C THR A 173 13.50 14.27 -13.94
N HIS A 174 13.39 15.58 -13.85
CA HIS A 174 13.77 16.31 -12.64
C HIS A 174 12.92 15.87 -11.43
N SER A 175 11.62 15.76 -11.64
CA SER A 175 10.68 15.32 -10.60
C SER A 175 10.94 13.87 -10.14
N VAL A 176 11.40 12.98 -11.04
CA VAL A 176 11.79 11.60 -10.71
C VAL A 176 12.99 11.58 -9.75
N TYR A 177 13.98 12.45 -9.95
CA TYR A 177 15.13 12.53 -9.03
C TYR A 177 14.72 12.99 -7.63
N VAL A 178 13.87 14.02 -7.54
CA VAL A 178 13.33 14.51 -6.26
C VAL A 178 12.53 13.42 -5.55
N MET A 179 11.64 12.73 -6.27
CA MET A 179 10.86 11.61 -5.75
C MET A 179 11.77 10.47 -5.26
N SER A 180 12.78 10.10 -6.04
CA SER A 180 13.72 9.04 -5.68
C SER A 180 14.52 9.37 -4.41
N SER A 181 14.94 10.60 -4.25
CA SER A 181 15.61 11.10 -3.03
C SER A 181 14.70 11.01 -1.81
N PHE A 182 13.41 11.37 -1.97
CA PHE A 182 12.42 11.24 -0.90
C PHE A 182 12.28 9.79 -0.44
N TYR A 183 12.18 8.82 -1.37
CA TYR A 183 12.07 7.41 -1.01
C TYR A 183 13.30 6.88 -0.28
N LEU A 184 14.51 7.30 -0.64
CA LEU A 184 15.74 6.93 0.08
C LEU A 184 15.68 7.33 1.56
N ILE A 185 15.18 8.53 1.85
CA ILE A 185 15.08 9.06 3.21
C ILE A 185 13.89 8.46 3.97
N ALA A 186 12.75 8.28 3.29
CA ALA A 186 11.52 7.82 3.90
C ALA A 186 11.49 6.32 4.22
N LEU A 187 12.26 5.50 3.47
CA LEU A 187 12.30 4.04 3.62
C LEU A 187 12.56 3.58 5.07
N PRO A 188 13.60 4.06 5.77
CA PRO A 188 13.88 3.60 7.13
C PRO A 188 12.82 4.01 8.15
N GLY A 189 12.03 5.03 7.85
CA GLY A 189 10.94 5.50 8.72
C GLY A 189 9.64 4.73 8.54
N ASN A 190 9.28 4.37 7.32
CA ASN A 190 7.98 3.76 7.01
C ASN A 190 7.79 2.36 7.62
N ILE A 191 8.82 1.54 7.67
CA ILE A 191 8.74 0.18 8.22
C ILE A 191 8.66 0.18 9.76
N PRO A 192 9.52 0.92 10.51
CA PRO A 192 9.41 1.04 11.96
C PRO A 192 8.10 1.68 12.43
N VAL A 193 7.60 2.71 11.75
CA VAL A 193 6.33 3.35 12.11
C VAL A 193 5.17 2.37 12.06
N SER A 194 5.19 1.41 11.14
CA SER A 194 4.14 0.39 11.03
C SER A 194 4.00 -0.48 12.29
N TYR A 195 5.09 -0.70 13.07
CA TYR A 195 5.00 -1.48 14.31
C TYR A 195 4.91 -0.62 15.59
N THR A 196 5.37 0.64 15.59
CA THR A 196 5.26 1.49 16.77
C THR A 196 3.81 1.81 17.12
N HIS A 197 2.93 1.89 16.14
CA HIS A 197 1.49 1.98 16.36
C HIS A 197 0.92 0.76 17.09
N LEU A 198 1.45 -0.43 16.87
CA LEU A 198 1.05 -1.65 17.60
C LEU A 198 1.50 -1.60 19.07
N ARG A 199 2.72 -1.16 19.34
CA ARG A 199 3.27 -1.07 20.72
C ARG A 199 2.53 -0.02 21.56
N ALA A 200 2.13 1.09 20.98
CA ALA A 200 1.38 2.12 21.68
C ALA A 200 -0.01 1.63 22.14
N HIS A 201 -0.61 0.69 21.43
CA HIS A 201 -1.88 0.09 21.84
C HIS A 201 -1.74 -0.91 23.00
N GLU A 202 -0.62 -1.63 23.10
CA GLU A 202 -0.39 -2.60 24.18
C GLU A 202 -0.07 -1.92 25.52
N THR A 203 0.65 -0.80 25.50
CA THR A 203 0.97 -0.03 26.74
C THR A 203 -0.23 0.73 27.30
N LEU A 204 -1.34 0.80 26.61
CA LEU A 204 -2.60 1.41 27.09
C LEU A 204 -3.56 0.36 27.68
N SER A 205 -3.23 -0.93 27.57
CA SER A 205 -4.07 -2.04 28.09
C SER A 205 -3.53 -2.65 29.40
N ASP A 206 -2.37 -2.25 29.87
CA ASP A 206 -1.78 -2.55 31.19
C ASP A 206 -2.07 -1.41 32.18
#